data_08075c40b7d7f2d06e2e2bdb11770ca5
#
_entry.id   08075c40b7d7f2d06e2e2bdb11770ca5
#
_cell.length_a   1.000
_cell.length_b   1.000
_cell.length_c   1.000
_cell.angle_alpha   90.00
_cell.angle_beta   90.00
_cell.angle_gamma   90.00
#
_symmetry.space_group_name_H-M   'P 1'
#
loop_
_entity.id
_entity.type
_entity.pdbx_description
1 polymer ?
#
loop_
_entity_poly.entity_id
_entity_poly.type
_entity_poly.pdbx_seq_one_letter_code
_entity_poly.pdbx_strand_id
1 'polypeptide(L)'
;MSRELEFFFDVGSPASYLAWTQAPGLCRRTGATLRYRPMLLGGVFKATGNASPAAVPAKGRYSGRDMQRFARRYGVTLNQNPHFPVNTLMAMRLATAAVDSDQRDTVLAALFEGMWLRERDLSDIDVLGRTLTEAGLDPAHWAALAQDQAVKDNLKATTEEAVERGVFGAPTFFVGEEMFFGQDRLDFVEEALQT
;
A
#
# COMPACT_ATOMS: atom_id res chain seq x y z
N MET A 1 22.78 -3.72 14.69
CA MET A 1 21.55 -4.42 14.31
C MET A 1 21.10 -3.83 13.00
N SER A 2 20.65 -4.62 12.02
CA SER A 2 20.08 -4.04 10.79
C SER A 2 18.78 -3.32 11.16
N ARG A 3 18.67 -2.06 10.80
CA ARG A 3 17.46 -1.27 11.02
C ARG A 3 16.39 -1.73 10.05
N GLU A 4 15.16 -1.88 10.52
CA GLU A 4 14.03 -2.30 9.72
C GLU A 4 13.01 -1.16 9.65
N LEU A 5 12.49 -0.91 8.43
CA LEU A 5 11.34 -0.07 8.18
C LEU A 5 10.15 -0.94 7.82
N GLU A 6 9.17 -1.04 8.72
CA GLU A 6 7.90 -1.67 8.39
C GLU A 6 7.00 -0.67 7.65
N PHE A 7 6.44 -1.09 6.53
CA PHE A 7 5.54 -0.29 5.71
C PHE A 7 4.19 -0.97 5.60
N PHE A 8 3.22 -0.51 6.40
CA PHE A 8 1.82 -0.94 6.36
C PHE A 8 1.07 -0.17 5.29
N PHE A 9 0.48 -0.87 4.33
CA PHE A 9 -0.14 -0.26 3.16
C PHE A 9 -1.37 -1.01 2.66
N ASP A 10 -2.19 -0.29 1.89
CA ASP A 10 -3.22 -0.82 1.01
C ASP A 10 -3.07 -0.14 -0.36
N VAL A 11 -3.11 -0.93 -1.45
CA VAL A 11 -2.93 -0.41 -2.82
C VAL A 11 -4.03 0.57 -3.24
N GLY A 12 -5.19 0.54 -2.56
CA GLY A 12 -6.28 1.50 -2.76
C GLY A 12 -6.01 2.88 -2.16
N SER A 13 -4.91 3.08 -1.42
CA SER A 13 -4.53 4.38 -0.87
C SER A 13 -3.56 5.12 -1.81
N PRO A 14 -3.93 6.31 -2.33
CA PRO A 14 -3.01 7.12 -3.14
C PRO A 14 -1.78 7.57 -2.36
N ALA A 15 -1.92 7.79 -1.05
CA ALA A 15 -0.82 8.09 -0.17
C ALA A 15 0.14 6.89 -0.01
N SER A 16 -0.40 5.66 0.04
CA SER A 16 0.43 4.44 0.03
C SER A 16 1.19 4.28 -1.28
N TYR A 17 0.58 4.61 -2.43
CA TYR A 17 1.28 4.62 -3.70
C TYR A 17 2.47 5.59 -3.69
N LEU A 18 2.25 6.84 -3.26
CA LEU A 18 3.33 7.82 -3.15
C LEU A 18 4.44 7.35 -2.21
N ALA A 19 4.08 6.79 -1.05
CA ALA A 19 5.03 6.23 -0.10
C ALA A 19 5.83 5.06 -0.69
N TRP A 20 5.15 4.14 -1.40
CA TRP A 20 5.77 3.00 -2.07
C TRP A 20 6.85 3.45 -3.07
N THR A 21 6.63 4.53 -3.82
CA THR A 21 7.63 5.07 -4.75
C THR A 21 8.89 5.61 -4.06
N GLN A 22 8.81 5.99 -2.78
CA GLN A 22 9.91 6.62 -2.05
C GLN A 22 10.62 5.67 -1.07
N ALA A 23 9.89 4.75 -0.44
CA ALA A 23 10.40 3.91 0.63
C ALA A 23 11.65 3.08 0.25
N PRO A 24 11.76 2.47 -0.95
CA PRO A 24 12.98 1.76 -1.32
C PRO A 24 14.20 2.68 -1.41
N GLY A 25 14.02 3.91 -1.90
CA GLY A 25 15.08 4.92 -1.96
C GLY A 25 15.55 5.36 -0.59
N LEU A 26 14.61 5.57 0.34
CA LEU A 26 14.87 5.91 1.72
C LEU A 26 15.67 4.79 2.43
N CYS A 27 15.25 3.54 2.29
CA CYS A 27 15.96 2.42 2.88
C CYS A 27 17.39 2.25 2.32
N ARG A 28 17.59 2.48 1.01
CA ARG A 28 18.95 2.48 0.43
C ARG A 28 19.85 3.56 1.02
N ARG A 29 19.34 4.77 1.29
CA ARG A 29 20.14 5.87 1.87
C ARG A 29 20.49 5.64 3.34
N THR A 30 19.58 4.99 4.08
CA THR A 30 19.76 4.75 5.53
C THR A 30 20.39 3.39 5.86
N GLY A 31 20.54 2.51 4.85
CA GLY A 31 21.00 1.12 5.06
C GLY A 31 19.96 0.24 5.78
N ALA A 32 18.70 0.67 5.83
CA ALA A 32 17.62 -0.08 6.45
C ALA A 32 17.05 -1.15 5.52
N THR A 33 16.46 -2.18 6.12
CA THR A 33 15.68 -3.20 5.39
C THR A 33 14.22 -2.77 5.32
N LEU A 34 13.64 -2.76 4.11
CA LEU A 34 12.22 -2.48 3.91
C LEU A 34 11.41 -3.76 4.07
N ARG A 35 10.47 -3.75 5.02
CA ARG A 35 9.52 -4.82 5.24
C ARG A 35 8.11 -4.38 4.84
N TYR A 36 7.60 -4.98 3.79
CA TYR A 36 6.24 -4.72 3.33
C TYR A 36 5.21 -5.44 4.20
N ARG A 37 4.20 -4.70 4.67
CA ARG A 37 3.14 -5.18 5.56
C ARG A 37 1.77 -4.88 4.93
N PRO A 38 1.31 -5.72 3.98
CA PRO A 38 -0.02 -5.56 3.38
C PRO A 38 -1.11 -5.66 4.45
N MET A 39 -2.01 -4.69 4.50
CA MET A 39 -3.19 -4.69 5.38
C MET A 39 -4.43 -4.26 4.62
N LEU A 40 -5.61 -4.68 5.07
CA LEU A 40 -6.87 -4.27 4.46
C LEU A 40 -7.36 -2.97 5.12
N LEU A 41 -7.23 -1.84 4.41
CA LEU A 41 -7.59 -0.52 4.93
C LEU A 41 -9.06 -0.42 5.34
N GLY A 42 -9.96 -1.06 4.59
CA GLY A 42 -11.37 -1.15 4.98
C GLY A 42 -11.59 -1.88 6.31
N GLY A 43 -10.76 -2.88 6.63
CA GLY A 43 -10.74 -3.57 7.91
C GLY A 43 -10.27 -2.66 9.04
N VAL A 44 -9.19 -1.90 8.80
CA VAL A 44 -8.67 -0.89 9.75
C VAL A 44 -9.74 0.17 10.04
N PHE A 45 -10.38 0.73 9.03
CA PHE A 45 -11.45 1.72 9.21
C PHE A 45 -12.61 1.17 10.04
N LYS A 46 -13.04 -0.07 9.74
CA LYS A 46 -14.11 -0.71 10.51
C LYS A 46 -13.76 -0.89 11.99
N ALA A 47 -12.53 -1.30 12.26
CA ALA A 47 -12.07 -1.57 13.62
C ALA A 47 -11.85 -0.29 14.45
N THR A 48 -11.36 0.78 13.83
CA THR A 48 -10.99 2.03 14.51
C THR A 48 -12.10 3.08 14.50
N GLY A 49 -13.17 2.88 13.75
CA GLY A 49 -14.20 3.91 13.54
C GLY A 49 -13.75 5.06 12.63
N ASN A 50 -12.58 4.97 12.01
CA ASN A 50 -12.07 5.96 11.05
C ASN A 50 -12.75 5.79 9.69
N ALA A 51 -12.59 6.77 8.80
CA ALA A 51 -13.12 6.75 7.45
C ALA A 51 -12.16 7.45 6.48
N SER A 52 -12.30 7.12 5.20
CA SER A 52 -11.55 7.82 4.14
C SER A 52 -11.84 9.33 4.19
N PRO A 53 -10.81 10.19 4.03
CA PRO A 53 -11.03 11.63 3.85
C PRO A 53 -12.01 11.96 2.72
N ALA A 54 -12.14 11.09 1.72
CA ALA A 54 -13.09 11.24 0.62
C ALA A 54 -14.56 11.18 1.05
N ALA A 55 -14.86 10.62 2.23
CA ALA A 55 -16.21 10.63 2.81
C ALA A 55 -16.74 12.04 3.10
N VAL A 56 -15.84 13.02 3.29
CA VAL A 56 -16.19 14.44 3.44
C VAL A 56 -15.74 15.17 2.18
N PRO A 57 -16.67 15.68 1.34
CA PRO A 57 -16.34 16.24 0.01
C PRO A 57 -15.23 17.29 0.01
N ALA A 58 -15.23 18.19 1.01
CA ALA A 58 -14.19 19.21 1.14
C ALA A 58 -12.82 18.61 1.44
N LYS A 59 -12.75 17.60 2.33
CA LYS A 59 -11.51 16.88 2.64
C LYS A 59 -11.02 16.09 1.42
N GLY A 60 -11.93 15.41 0.69
CA GLY A 60 -11.57 14.66 -0.53
C GLY A 60 -10.93 15.55 -1.59
N ARG A 61 -11.55 16.73 -1.85
CA ARG A 61 -10.98 17.70 -2.80
C ARG A 61 -9.61 18.24 -2.36
N TYR A 62 -9.45 18.53 -1.07
CA TYR A 62 -8.17 18.98 -0.53
C TYR A 62 -7.11 17.89 -0.66
N SER A 63 -7.41 16.66 -0.18
CA SER A 63 -6.49 15.52 -0.22
C SER A 63 -6.06 15.21 -1.66
N GLY A 64 -6.97 15.24 -2.64
CA GLY A 64 -6.62 15.04 -4.05
C GLY A 64 -5.60 16.05 -4.56
N ARG A 65 -5.79 17.35 -4.22
CA ARG A 65 -4.82 18.41 -4.58
C ARG A 65 -3.48 18.24 -3.88
N ASP A 66 -3.52 17.80 -2.64
CA ASP A 66 -2.31 17.62 -1.83
C ASP A 66 -1.50 16.43 -2.30
N MET A 67 -2.14 15.31 -2.62
CA MET A 67 -1.48 14.16 -3.26
C MET A 67 -0.78 14.56 -4.57
N GLN A 68 -1.38 15.44 -5.38
CA GLN A 68 -0.74 15.98 -6.60
C GLN A 68 0.50 16.85 -6.30
N ARG A 69 0.52 17.57 -5.17
CA ARG A 69 1.72 18.32 -4.74
C ARG A 69 2.86 17.37 -4.40
N PHE A 70 2.55 16.31 -3.63
CA PHE A 70 3.53 15.29 -3.29
C PHE A 70 4.01 14.49 -4.50
N ALA A 71 3.13 14.13 -5.43
CA ALA A 71 3.51 13.48 -6.68
C ALA A 71 4.56 14.32 -7.44
N ARG A 72 4.32 15.63 -7.59
CA ARG A 72 5.29 16.54 -8.21
C ARG A 72 6.61 16.65 -7.42
N ARG A 73 6.53 16.71 -6.08
CA ARG A 73 7.73 16.75 -5.21
C ARG A 73 8.56 15.48 -5.36
N TYR A 74 7.93 14.34 -5.47
CA TYR A 74 8.58 13.03 -5.61
C TYR A 74 8.99 12.70 -7.05
N GLY A 75 8.62 13.53 -8.02
CA GLY A 75 8.91 13.32 -9.43
C GLY A 75 8.17 12.11 -10.03
N VAL A 76 6.98 11.80 -9.52
CA VAL A 76 6.18 10.65 -9.96
C VAL A 76 4.82 11.10 -10.51
N THR A 77 4.25 10.30 -11.39
CA THR A 77 2.87 10.49 -11.88
C THR A 77 1.89 9.86 -10.88
N LEU A 78 0.79 10.55 -10.63
CA LEU A 78 -0.36 10.02 -9.88
C LEU A 78 -1.63 10.45 -10.61
N ASN A 79 -2.37 9.50 -11.16
CA ASN A 79 -3.65 9.76 -11.81
C ASN A 79 -4.81 9.60 -10.82
N GLN A 80 -5.87 10.36 -11.04
CA GLN A 80 -7.09 10.20 -10.27
C GLN A 80 -7.90 9.03 -10.86
N ASN A 81 -7.96 7.92 -10.15
CA ASN A 81 -8.72 6.75 -10.59
C ASN A 81 -10.24 7.04 -10.53
N PRO A 82 -10.96 6.96 -11.66
CA PRO A 82 -12.40 7.23 -11.70
C PRO A 82 -13.25 6.19 -10.96
N HIS A 83 -12.70 5.00 -10.71
CA HIS A 83 -13.36 3.92 -9.96
C HIS A 83 -13.17 4.05 -8.43
N PHE A 84 -12.35 5.01 -7.97
CA PHE A 84 -12.10 5.21 -6.55
C PHE A 84 -13.38 5.66 -5.78
N PRO A 85 -13.70 5.07 -4.62
CA PRO A 85 -12.97 4.04 -3.89
C PRO A 85 -13.18 2.62 -4.44
N VAL A 86 -12.11 1.84 -4.59
CA VAL A 86 -12.11 0.47 -5.11
C VAL A 86 -12.06 -0.53 -3.97
N ASN A 87 -12.78 -1.66 -4.09
CA ASN A 87 -12.61 -2.78 -3.18
C ASN A 87 -11.29 -3.51 -3.50
N THR A 88 -10.33 -3.39 -2.61
CA THR A 88 -8.97 -3.91 -2.80
C THR A 88 -8.74 -5.30 -2.23
N LEU A 89 -9.76 -6.01 -1.73
CA LEU A 89 -9.57 -7.29 -1.04
C LEU A 89 -8.75 -8.29 -1.85
N MET A 90 -9.07 -8.48 -3.13
CA MET A 90 -8.32 -9.42 -3.98
C MET A 90 -6.91 -8.91 -4.28
N ALA A 91 -6.75 -7.64 -4.59
CA ALA A 91 -5.44 -7.02 -4.80
C ALA A 91 -4.55 -7.12 -3.54
N MET A 92 -5.11 -6.94 -2.35
CA MET A 92 -4.35 -7.07 -1.10
C MET A 92 -4.00 -8.51 -0.75
N ARG A 93 -4.82 -9.50 -1.15
CA ARG A 93 -4.43 -10.92 -1.06
C ARG A 93 -3.25 -11.23 -2.00
N LEU A 94 -3.26 -10.70 -3.22
CA LEU A 94 -2.12 -10.82 -4.15
C LEU A 94 -0.86 -10.17 -3.56
N ALA A 95 -0.97 -8.96 -3.03
CA ALA A 95 0.13 -8.29 -2.36
C ALA A 95 0.68 -9.13 -1.19
N THR A 96 -0.21 -9.73 -0.37
CA THR A 96 0.17 -10.59 0.76
C THR A 96 0.90 -11.86 0.29
N ALA A 97 0.39 -12.51 -0.76
CA ALA A 97 1.03 -13.70 -1.34
C ALA A 97 2.42 -13.39 -1.92
N ALA A 98 2.62 -12.13 -2.36
CA ALA A 98 3.86 -11.72 -3.01
C ALA A 98 4.98 -11.31 -2.03
N VAL A 99 4.68 -10.95 -0.79
CA VAL A 99 5.66 -10.32 0.14
C VAL A 99 6.97 -11.09 0.25
N ASP A 100 6.92 -12.40 0.35
CA ASP A 100 8.08 -13.28 0.50
C ASP A 100 8.50 -13.95 -0.84
N SER A 101 7.91 -13.52 -1.95
CA SER A 101 8.20 -14.03 -3.29
C SER A 101 9.32 -13.23 -3.96
N ASP A 102 10.08 -13.86 -4.84
CA ASP A 102 11.03 -13.22 -5.76
C ASP A 102 10.33 -12.31 -6.79
N GLN A 103 9.03 -12.49 -7.02
CA GLN A 103 8.20 -11.65 -7.89
C GLN A 103 7.50 -10.49 -7.15
N ARG A 104 7.80 -10.29 -5.86
CA ARG A 104 7.16 -9.25 -5.03
C ARG A 104 7.12 -7.88 -5.70
N ASP A 105 8.25 -7.41 -6.16
CA ASP A 105 8.36 -6.05 -6.70
C ASP A 105 7.54 -5.90 -8.00
N THR A 106 7.48 -6.95 -8.81
CA THR A 106 6.66 -7.00 -10.03
C THR A 106 5.16 -6.98 -9.70
N VAL A 107 4.73 -7.76 -8.71
CA VAL A 107 3.33 -7.80 -8.28
C VAL A 107 2.92 -6.46 -7.68
N LEU A 108 3.71 -5.91 -6.76
CA LEU A 108 3.40 -4.62 -6.14
C LEU A 108 3.36 -3.49 -7.18
N ALA A 109 4.30 -3.48 -8.14
CA ALA A 109 4.27 -2.52 -9.23
C ALA A 109 3.01 -2.67 -10.09
N ALA A 110 2.64 -3.90 -10.48
CA ALA A 110 1.43 -4.15 -11.26
C ALA A 110 0.17 -3.62 -10.56
N LEU A 111 0.05 -3.83 -9.25
CA LEU A 111 -1.11 -3.40 -8.46
C LEU A 111 -1.13 -1.88 -8.27
N PHE A 112 -0.04 -1.28 -7.79
CA PHE A 112 0.02 0.16 -7.55
C PHE A 112 -0.07 0.98 -8.83
N GLU A 113 0.67 0.61 -9.89
CA GLU A 113 0.61 1.28 -11.18
C GLU A 113 -0.73 1.04 -11.89
N GLY A 114 -1.27 -0.18 -11.79
CA GLY A 114 -2.61 -0.50 -12.28
C GLY A 114 -3.64 0.45 -11.71
N MET A 115 -3.60 0.68 -10.41
CA MET A 115 -4.52 1.56 -9.69
C MET A 115 -4.28 3.05 -9.99
N TRP A 116 -3.02 3.52 -9.94
CA TRP A 116 -2.72 4.95 -9.85
C TRP A 116 -2.06 5.56 -11.10
N LEU A 117 -1.60 4.74 -12.06
CA LEU A 117 -1.12 5.21 -13.36
C LEU A 117 -2.07 4.83 -14.49
N ARG A 118 -2.67 3.65 -14.42
CA ARG A 118 -3.52 3.10 -15.49
C ARG A 118 -5.01 3.18 -15.17
N GLU A 119 -5.36 3.73 -14.02
CA GLU A 119 -6.74 4.05 -13.59
C GLU A 119 -7.69 2.84 -13.62
N ARG A 120 -7.16 1.64 -13.30
CA ARG A 120 -7.89 0.38 -13.41
C ARG A 120 -8.80 0.15 -12.22
N ASP A 121 -9.95 -0.49 -12.49
CA ASP A 121 -10.80 -1.05 -11.43
C ASP A 121 -10.24 -2.42 -11.00
N LEU A 122 -9.41 -2.43 -9.95
CA LEU A 122 -8.85 -3.68 -9.44
C LEU A 122 -9.84 -4.50 -8.60
N SER A 123 -11.09 -4.08 -8.44
CA SER A 123 -12.16 -4.91 -7.91
C SER A 123 -12.75 -5.86 -8.95
N ASP A 124 -12.59 -5.55 -10.24
CA ASP A 124 -12.95 -6.41 -11.34
C ASP A 124 -11.87 -7.48 -11.56
N ILE A 125 -12.26 -8.76 -11.43
CA ILE A 125 -11.34 -9.89 -11.50
C ILE A 125 -10.68 -10.04 -12.88
N ASP A 126 -11.38 -9.69 -13.95
CA ASP A 126 -10.85 -9.78 -15.31
C ASP A 126 -9.84 -8.65 -15.56
N VAL A 127 -10.12 -7.45 -15.03
CA VAL A 127 -9.17 -6.32 -15.07
C VAL A 127 -7.92 -6.66 -14.27
N LEU A 128 -8.08 -7.25 -13.10
CA LEU A 128 -6.97 -7.67 -12.25
C LEU A 128 -6.12 -8.75 -12.94
N GLY A 129 -6.76 -9.75 -13.55
CA GLY A 129 -6.09 -10.80 -14.33
C GLY A 129 -5.27 -10.23 -15.51
N ARG A 130 -5.87 -9.31 -16.28
CA ARG A 130 -5.15 -8.61 -17.37
C ARG A 130 -3.97 -7.80 -16.83
N THR A 131 -4.13 -7.16 -15.68
CA THR A 131 -3.07 -6.37 -15.04
C THR A 131 -1.86 -7.24 -14.70
N LEU A 132 -2.08 -8.43 -14.18
CA LEU A 132 -1.01 -9.41 -13.90
C LEU A 132 -0.36 -9.91 -15.20
N THR A 133 -1.17 -10.28 -16.21
CA THR A 133 -0.66 -10.77 -17.51
C THR A 133 0.25 -9.74 -18.17
N GLU A 134 -0.14 -8.47 -18.20
CA GLU A 134 0.66 -7.39 -18.80
C GLU A 134 1.97 -7.12 -18.04
N ALA A 135 2.03 -7.48 -16.76
CA ALA A 135 3.24 -7.44 -15.95
C ALA A 135 4.13 -8.70 -16.13
N GLY A 136 3.76 -9.63 -17.01
CA GLY A 136 4.49 -10.88 -17.23
C GLY A 136 4.27 -11.93 -16.14
N LEU A 137 3.21 -11.79 -15.35
CA LEU A 137 2.84 -12.72 -14.29
C LEU A 137 1.78 -13.71 -14.80
N ASP A 138 1.78 -14.94 -14.27
CA ASP A 138 0.73 -15.92 -14.54
C ASP A 138 -0.51 -15.62 -13.68
N PRO A 139 -1.61 -15.13 -14.29
CA PRO A 139 -2.79 -14.75 -13.52
C PRO A 139 -3.48 -15.94 -12.84
N ALA A 140 -3.39 -17.16 -13.42
CA ALA A 140 -3.99 -18.35 -12.83
C ALA A 140 -3.24 -18.77 -11.57
N HIS A 141 -1.91 -18.76 -11.61
CA HIS A 141 -1.07 -19.01 -10.44
C HIS A 141 -1.36 -18.02 -9.31
N TRP A 142 -1.36 -16.73 -9.61
CA TRP A 142 -1.59 -15.69 -8.60
C TRP A 142 -3.02 -15.69 -8.06
N ALA A 143 -4.02 -15.99 -8.90
CA ALA A 143 -5.40 -16.16 -8.45
C ALA A 143 -5.55 -17.35 -7.49
N ALA A 144 -4.86 -18.45 -7.73
CA ALA A 144 -4.84 -19.59 -6.82
C ALA A 144 -4.21 -19.22 -5.47
N LEU A 145 -3.07 -18.54 -5.46
CA LEU A 145 -2.43 -18.05 -4.24
C LEU A 145 -3.34 -17.10 -3.44
N ALA A 146 -4.03 -16.18 -4.10
CA ALA A 146 -4.97 -15.26 -3.44
C ALA A 146 -6.19 -15.98 -2.83
N GLN A 147 -6.48 -17.22 -3.23
CA GLN A 147 -7.51 -18.06 -2.63
C GLN A 147 -6.98 -18.99 -1.54
N ASP A 148 -5.67 -19.12 -1.38
CA ASP A 148 -5.07 -19.91 -0.32
C ASP A 148 -5.52 -19.40 1.06
N GLN A 149 -5.86 -20.33 1.95
CA GLN A 149 -6.34 -19.99 3.29
C GLN A 149 -5.23 -19.31 4.11
N ALA A 150 -3.99 -19.75 3.96
CA ALA A 150 -2.86 -19.15 4.66
C ALA A 150 -2.65 -17.67 4.26
N VAL A 151 -2.83 -17.33 2.98
CA VAL A 151 -2.77 -15.94 2.51
C VAL A 151 -3.90 -15.09 3.08
N LYS A 152 -5.12 -15.63 3.12
CA LYS A 152 -6.27 -14.93 3.72
C LYS A 152 -6.07 -14.69 5.22
N ASP A 153 -5.58 -15.69 5.93
CA ASP A 153 -5.32 -15.62 7.37
C ASP A 153 -4.16 -14.67 7.67
N ASN A 154 -3.11 -14.64 6.84
CA ASN A 154 -2.00 -13.71 6.98
C ASN A 154 -2.44 -12.25 6.76
N LEU A 155 -3.21 -11.95 5.70
CA LEU A 155 -3.75 -10.61 5.48
C LEU A 155 -4.62 -10.15 6.65
N LYS A 156 -5.45 -11.06 7.19
CA LYS A 156 -6.28 -10.79 8.36
C LYS A 156 -5.40 -10.50 9.58
N ALA A 157 -4.44 -11.36 9.88
CA ALA A 157 -3.55 -11.22 11.03
C ALA A 157 -2.73 -9.92 10.95
N THR A 158 -2.16 -9.57 9.78
CA THR A 158 -1.44 -8.30 9.60
C THR A 158 -2.35 -7.09 9.79
N THR A 159 -3.63 -7.19 9.36
CA THR A 159 -4.60 -6.11 9.56
C THR A 159 -4.97 -5.95 11.04
N GLU A 160 -5.16 -7.06 11.76
CA GLU A 160 -5.43 -7.07 13.20
C GLU A 160 -4.23 -6.53 14.00
N GLU A 161 -3.02 -6.99 13.70
CA GLU A 161 -1.78 -6.46 14.29
C GLU A 161 -1.63 -4.96 14.07
N ALA A 162 -1.91 -4.47 12.85
CA ALA A 162 -1.87 -3.04 12.56
C ALA A 162 -2.80 -2.26 13.51
N VAL A 163 -4.04 -2.73 13.69
CA VAL A 163 -5.02 -2.10 14.61
C VAL A 163 -4.54 -2.16 16.06
N GLU A 164 -4.03 -3.30 16.52
CA GLU A 164 -3.50 -3.47 17.88
C GLU A 164 -2.33 -2.52 18.17
N ARG A 165 -1.47 -2.26 17.17
CA ARG A 165 -0.35 -1.30 17.24
C ARG A 165 -0.79 0.16 17.05
N GLY A 166 -2.09 0.44 16.94
CA GLY A 166 -2.63 1.80 16.85
C GLY A 166 -2.74 2.37 15.45
N VAL A 167 -2.58 1.57 14.40
CA VAL A 167 -2.76 2.01 13.01
C VAL A 167 -4.23 2.35 12.76
N PHE A 168 -4.49 3.50 12.19
CA PHE A 168 -5.82 4.01 11.86
C PHE A 168 -5.99 4.39 10.38
N GLY A 169 -4.94 4.23 9.56
CA GLY A 169 -4.95 4.60 8.14
C GLY A 169 -3.71 4.11 7.39
N ALA A 170 -3.62 4.42 6.12
CA ALA A 170 -2.51 4.02 5.25
C ALA A 170 -1.99 5.20 4.40
N PRO A 171 -0.67 5.30 4.19
CA PRO A 171 0.39 4.43 4.72
C PRO A 171 0.66 4.67 6.20
N THR A 172 1.13 3.63 6.89
CA THR A 172 1.71 3.76 8.23
C THR A 172 3.06 3.05 8.24
N PHE A 173 4.04 3.65 8.90
CA PHE A 173 5.38 3.12 9.04
C PHE A 173 5.70 2.87 10.51
N PHE A 174 6.58 1.89 10.76
CA PHE A 174 7.21 1.70 12.06
C PHE A 174 8.73 1.61 11.91
N VAL A 175 9.42 2.27 12.82
CA VAL A 175 10.84 2.09 13.07
C VAL A 175 10.96 1.64 14.53
N GLY A 176 11.18 0.34 14.75
CA GLY A 176 10.99 -0.24 16.08
C GLY A 176 9.53 -0.06 16.55
N GLU A 177 9.36 0.59 17.71
CA GLU A 177 8.05 0.87 18.29
C GLU A 177 7.46 2.22 17.85
N GLU A 178 8.23 3.06 17.17
CA GLU A 178 7.79 4.40 16.78
C GLU A 178 6.96 4.36 15.50
N MET A 179 5.74 4.95 15.57
CA MET A 179 4.77 4.97 14.48
C MET A 179 4.77 6.32 13.75
N PHE A 180 4.77 6.24 12.41
CA PHE A 180 4.65 7.41 11.53
C PHE A 180 3.49 7.19 10.55
N PHE A 181 2.52 8.10 10.52
CA PHE A 181 1.37 8.01 9.62
C PHE A 181 1.44 9.03 8.50
N GLY A 182 1.35 8.56 7.26
CA GLY A 182 1.30 9.38 6.05
C GLY A 182 2.60 9.41 5.25
N GLN A 183 2.49 9.58 3.93
CA GLN A 183 3.64 9.73 3.02
C GLN A 183 4.42 11.02 3.27
N ASP A 184 3.82 11.96 3.94
CA ASP A 184 4.38 13.27 4.29
C ASP A 184 5.24 13.25 5.57
N ARG A 185 5.43 12.07 6.18
CA ARG A 185 6.26 11.83 7.37
C ARG A 185 7.56 11.08 7.06
N LEU A 186 7.86 10.86 5.78
CA LEU A 186 9.07 10.13 5.38
C LEU A 186 10.37 10.79 5.82
N ASP A 187 10.39 12.11 6.00
CA ASP A 187 11.56 12.81 6.54
C ASP A 187 11.82 12.39 8.00
N PHE A 188 10.78 12.32 8.85
CA PHE A 188 10.90 11.82 10.22
C PHE A 188 11.25 10.33 10.28
N VAL A 189 10.72 9.53 9.35
CA VAL A 189 11.11 8.12 9.21
C VAL A 189 12.61 8.01 8.91
N GLU A 190 13.13 8.84 8.01
CA GLU A 190 14.54 8.86 7.66
C GLU A 190 15.41 9.26 8.87
N GLU A 191 15.01 10.28 9.63
CA GLU A 191 15.67 10.68 10.89
C GLU A 191 15.70 9.54 11.92
N ALA A 192 14.57 8.87 12.14
CA ALA A 192 14.48 7.76 13.08
C ALA A 192 15.35 6.54 12.66
N LEU A 193 15.50 6.31 11.37
CA LEU A 193 16.38 5.26 10.84
C LEU A 193 17.88 5.61 10.95
N GLN A 194 18.24 6.85 11.19
CA GLN A 194 19.63 7.29 11.35
C GLN A 194 20.10 7.34 12.81
N THR A 195 19.16 7.25 13.75
CA THR A 195 19.42 7.28 15.18
C THR A 195 19.71 5.87 15.71
#